data_4852cbaa35c15450caf3f5ded4da5aa6
#
_entry.id   4852cbaa35c15450caf3f5ded4da5aa6
#
_cell.length_a   1.000
_cell.length_b   1.000
_cell.length_c   1.000
_cell.angle_alpha   90.00
_cell.angle_beta   90.00
_cell.angle_gamma   90.00
#
_symmetry.space_group_name_H-M   'P 1'
#
loop_
_entity.id
_entity.type
_entity.pdbx_description
1 polymer ?
#
loop_
_entity_poly.entity_id
_entity_poly.type
_entity_poly.pdbx_seq_one_letter_code
_entity_poly.pdbx_strand_id
1 'polypeptide(L)'
;MKSFTFLAGLIFFSGVVAQSQSSGVSRKTGSLMDGTWSGTIMGIKLIFHFVTGPSGKTEGTMDSPQQGATGLPIKSVVVTVDSINCLLTTPMASYAAARLNDSTLAGRWSQGGRSTSLDLHRLSPTEAALYAPPHRPQTPTPPYPYHSDSVEYDNADKTVHLGATLTYPTKGGPFPAVILITGSGTQDRDETMFGHKPFAVIADYLTRRGYAVLRVDDRHAGLSTGDVSSKVTTEDFAKDVETSFAWLKAQKQIDAGRIGLIGHSEGAMIAPMVAATHKDVAFIISLAGPASGRETMIYQTLEPLKKFGASGDYIAYSMVREKIQLNNMLSATDSASFMKGVDSEYRAYLSALPDSMRRNYVLSPEKYEASLAPQTAMLMLDWWKFLLRYRAEDYYTKVKCPVLALGGEKDIQVPNASDLLFIDSTLKKAGNNKVTTRLVPGLNHLFQRCKNCTVAEYGQLEESFSPEALEVMGDWMDKNVKR
;
A
#
# COMPACT_ATOMS: atom_id res chain seq x y z
N MET A 1 -27.28 18.03 -10.68
CA MET A 1 -25.87 17.91 -10.33
C MET A 1 -25.76 16.84 -9.26
N LYS A 2 -25.20 15.69 -9.61
CA LYS A 2 -25.10 14.53 -8.69
C LYS A 2 -23.92 14.76 -7.77
N SER A 3 -24.18 14.81 -6.45
CA SER A 3 -23.14 14.88 -5.42
C SER A 3 -22.27 13.64 -5.46
N PHE A 4 -21.03 13.78 -5.91
CA PHE A 4 -19.99 12.78 -5.72
C PHE A 4 -19.39 13.01 -4.33
N THR A 5 -19.79 12.18 -3.38
CA THR A 5 -19.09 12.08 -2.10
C THR A 5 -17.86 11.23 -2.37
N PHE A 6 -16.71 11.86 -2.64
CA PHE A 6 -15.43 11.18 -2.69
C PHE A 6 -15.03 10.84 -1.25
N LEU A 7 -15.18 9.58 -0.90
CA LEU A 7 -14.59 9.00 0.30
C LEU A 7 -13.12 8.71 -0.04
N ALA A 8 -12.21 9.59 0.37
CA ALA A 8 -10.79 9.26 0.41
C ALA A 8 -10.58 8.26 1.55
N GLY A 9 -11.04 7.03 1.33
CA GLY A 9 -10.74 5.92 2.20
C GLY A 9 -9.40 5.34 1.79
N LEU A 10 -8.39 5.46 2.64
CA LEU A 10 -7.23 4.56 2.56
C LEU A 10 -7.78 3.14 2.64
N ILE A 11 -7.71 2.42 1.53
CA ILE A 11 -8.06 1.00 1.48
C ILE A 11 -6.86 0.25 1.98
N PHE A 12 -6.92 -0.23 3.23
CA PHE A 12 -5.98 -1.22 3.74
C PHE A 12 -6.27 -2.57 3.06
N PHE A 13 -5.34 -3.03 2.25
CA PHE A 13 -5.36 -4.37 1.71
C PHE A 13 -4.50 -5.28 2.57
N SER A 14 -5.12 -6.16 3.33
CA SER A 14 -4.45 -7.34 3.86
C SER A 14 -4.44 -8.42 2.76
N GLY A 15 -3.34 -8.52 2.03
CA GLY A 15 -3.13 -9.54 1.04
C GLY A 15 -2.69 -10.86 1.67
N VAL A 16 -3.54 -11.87 1.64
CA VAL A 16 -3.11 -13.26 1.89
C VAL A 16 -2.66 -13.83 0.55
N VAL A 17 -1.37 -14.10 0.41
CA VAL A 17 -0.78 -14.73 -0.79
C VAL A 17 -1.03 -16.23 -0.74
N ALA A 18 -1.78 -16.76 -1.70
CA ALA A 18 -1.79 -18.19 -2.00
C ALA A 18 -0.65 -18.50 -2.98
N GLN A 19 0.30 -19.34 -2.57
CA GLN A 19 1.37 -19.85 -3.44
C GLN A 19 0.75 -20.76 -4.52
N SER A 20 0.96 -20.42 -5.79
CA SER A 20 0.75 -21.34 -6.90
C SER A 20 2.08 -21.95 -7.34
N GLN A 21 2.29 -23.21 -7.02
CA GLN A 21 3.35 -24.02 -7.66
C GLN A 21 2.84 -24.45 -9.04
N SER A 22 3.58 -24.11 -10.09
CA SER A 22 3.31 -24.58 -11.44
C SER A 22 3.98 -25.95 -11.66
N SER A 23 3.21 -26.96 -11.96
CA SER A 23 3.68 -28.21 -12.56
C SER A 23 2.71 -28.72 -13.60
N GLY A 24 3.24 -29.00 -14.80
CA GLY A 24 2.84 -30.00 -15.78
C GLY A 24 1.39 -30.01 -16.28
N VAL A 25 1.26 -29.76 -17.57
CA VAL A 25 0.06 -29.87 -18.39
C VAL A 25 -0.60 -31.26 -18.25
N SER A 26 -1.81 -31.29 -17.68
CA SER A 26 -2.80 -32.33 -17.94
C SER A 26 -4.14 -31.67 -18.17
N ARG A 27 -4.70 -31.80 -19.37
CA ARG A 27 -6.06 -31.37 -19.68
C ARG A 27 -7.02 -32.16 -18.83
N LYS A 28 -7.54 -31.56 -17.74
CA LYS A 28 -8.73 -31.99 -17.03
C LYS A 28 -9.82 -30.95 -17.22
N THR A 29 -11.04 -31.43 -17.40
CA THR A 29 -12.28 -30.66 -17.49
C THR A 29 -12.32 -29.56 -16.44
N GLY A 30 -12.23 -28.31 -16.88
CA GLY A 30 -12.41 -27.12 -16.02
C GLY A 30 -13.78 -27.16 -15.34
N SER A 31 -13.92 -26.53 -14.18
CA SER A 31 -15.21 -26.37 -13.52
C SER A 31 -16.16 -25.60 -14.44
N LEU A 32 -17.46 -25.92 -14.35
CA LEU A 32 -18.53 -25.21 -15.05
C LEU A 32 -18.55 -23.70 -14.73
N MET A 33 -17.88 -23.29 -13.64
CA MET A 33 -17.80 -21.91 -13.19
C MET A 33 -16.54 -21.17 -13.68
N ASP A 34 -15.53 -21.89 -14.21
CA ASP A 34 -14.27 -21.27 -14.67
C ASP A 34 -14.54 -20.20 -15.73
N GLY A 35 -13.82 -19.08 -15.60
CA GLY A 35 -13.90 -17.95 -16.51
C GLY A 35 -14.21 -16.63 -15.82
N THR A 36 -14.50 -15.62 -16.64
CA THR A 36 -14.77 -14.25 -16.17
C THR A 36 -16.28 -13.97 -16.26
N TRP A 37 -16.81 -13.46 -15.18
CA TRP A 37 -18.22 -13.16 -15.02
C TRP A 37 -18.42 -11.71 -14.63
N SER A 38 -19.47 -11.07 -15.09
CA SER A 38 -19.78 -9.69 -14.73
C SER A 38 -21.22 -9.48 -14.33
N GLY A 39 -21.45 -8.60 -13.37
CA GLY A 39 -22.76 -8.10 -12.98
C GLY A 39 -22.69 -6.67 -12.51
N THR A 40 -23.85 -6.05 -12.32
CA THR A 40 -23.93 -4.65 -11.88
C THR A 40 -24.83 -4.53 -10.66
N ILE A 41 -24.31 -3.90 -9.61
CA ILE A 41 -25.04 -3.63 -8.39
C ILE A 41 -25.05 -2.13 -8.12
N MET A 42 -26.22 -1.51 -8.00
CA MET A 42 -26.35 -0.06 -7.74
C MET A 42 -25.54 0.83 -8.70
N GLY A 43 -25.38 0.41 -9.96
CA GLY A 43 -24.59 1.10 -10.98
C GLY A 43 -23.09 0.81 -10.95
N ILE A 44 -22.62 0.01 -10.01
CA ILE A 44 -21.21 -0.42 -9.92
C ILE A 44 -21.07 -1.78 -10.58
N LYS A 45 -20.16 -1.89 -11.55
CA LYS A 45 -19.84 -3.15 -12.21
C LYS A 45 -18.88 -3.96 -11.37
N LEU A 46 -19.20 -5.22 -11.11
CA LEU A 46 -18.34 -6.20 -10.46
C LEU A 46 -17.95 -7.27 -11.48
N ILE A 47 -16.67 -7.65 -11.46
CA ILE A 47 -16.12 -8.71 -12.32
C ILE A 47 -15.58 -9.80 -11.42
N PHE A 48 -15.98 -11.02 -11.66
CA PHE A 48 -15.51 -12.20 -10.93
C PHE A 48 -14.67 -13.06 -11.87
N HIS A 49 -13.51 -13.49 -11.41
CA HIS A 49 -12.65 -14.43 -12.12
C HIS A 49 -12.59 -15.73 -11.33
N PHE A 50 -13.02 -16.84 -11.91
CA PHE A 50 -12.97 -18.16 -11.27
C PHE A 50 -12.04 -19.08 -12.05
N VAL A 51 -11.19 -19.81 -11.33
CA VAL A 51 -10.24 -20.78 -11.88
C VAL A 51 -10.23 -22.02 -10.99
N THR A 52 -10.38 -23.19 -11.59
CA THR A 52 -10.30 -24.47 -10.88
C THR A 52 -8.91 -25.06 -11.07
N GLY A 53 -8.18 -25.19 -9.96
CA GLY A 53 -6.85 -25.78 -9.95
C GLY A 53 -6.85 -27.30 -10.19
N PRO A 54 -5.66 -27.92 -10.33
CA PRO A 54 -5.50 -29.35 -10.56
C PRO A 54 -6.09 -30.23 -9.44
N SER A 55 -6.21 -29.69 -8.23
CA SER A 55 -6.83 -30.35 -7.07
C SER A 55 -8.37 -30.42 -7.15
N GLY A 56 -8.99 -29.78 -8.14
CA GLY A 56 -10.43 -29.61 -8.24
C GLY A 56 -10.99 -28.47 -7.35
N LYS A 57 -10.15 -27.74 -6.65
CA LYS A 57 -10.55 -26.56 -5.87
C LYS A 57 -10.71 -25.36 -6.79
N THR A 58 -11.86 -24.71 -6.72
CA THR A 58 -12.08 -23.43 -7.41
C THR A 58 -11.63 -22.28 -6.51
N GLU A 59 -10.83 -21.39 -7.06
CA GLU A 59 -10.40 -20.14 -6.46
C GLU A 59 -10.90 -18.97 -7.30
N GLY A 60 -10.91 -17.77 -6.75
CA GLY A 60 -11.38 -16.62 -7.50
C GLY A 60 -10.90 -15.30 -6.95
N THR A 61 -11.00 -14.28 -7.81
CA THR A 61 -10.81 -12.88 -7.48
C THR A 61 -12.01 -12.07 -7.97
N MET A 62 -12.14 -10.87 -7.43
CA MET A 62 -13.16 -9.91 -7.84
C MET A 62 -12.54 -8.55 -8.13
N ASP A 63 -13.02 -7.91 -9.20
CA ASP A 63 -12.67 -6.53 -9.53
C ASP A 63 -13.90 -5.63 -9.38
N SER A 64 -13.66 -4.38 -9.02
CA SER A 64 -14.62 -3.29 -9.07
C SER A 64 -13.99 -2.09 -9.79
N PRO A 65 -14.04 -2.05 -11.13
CA PRO A 65 -13.28 -1.07 -11.93
C PRO A 65 -13.62 0.38 -11.62
N GLN A 66 -14.91 0.71 -11.37
CA GLN A 66 -15.32 2.06 -11.02
C GLN A 66 -14.84 2.50 -9.63
N GLN A 67 -14.45 1.55 -8.77
CA GLN A 67 -13.91 1.81 -7.44
C GLN A 67 -12.38 1.66 -7.41
N GLY A 68 -11.74 1.42 -8.57
CA GLY A 68 -10.29 1.22 -8.66
C GLY A 68 -9.78 -0.07 -8.01
N ALA A 69 -10.67 -1.01 -7.70
CA ALA A 69 -10.30 -2.27 -7.05
C ALA A 69 -10.13 -3.38 -8.09
N THR A 70 -8.99 -4.07 -8.06
CA THR A 70 -8.65 -5.17 -8.97
C THR A 70 -8.00 -6.31 -8.19
N GLY A 71 -8.34 -7.54 -8.55
CA GLY A 71 -7.72 -8.73 -7.98
C GLY A 71 -8.05 -8.99 -6.51
N LEU A 72 -9.20 -8.47 -6.01
CA LEU A 72 -9.63 -8.70 -4.63
C LEU A 72 -9.80 -10.21 -4.38
N PRO A 73 -9.07 -10.82 -3.44
CA PRO A 73 -9.14 -12.25 -3.23
C PRO A 73 -10.50 -12.66 -2.65
N ILE A 74 -11.05 -13.72 -3.19
CA ILE A 74 -12.22 -14.39 -2.62
C ILE A 74 -11.71 -15.44 -1.64
N LYS A 75 -11.96 -15.24 -0.34
CA LYS A 75 -11.47 -16.12 0.74
C LYS A 75 -11.87 -17.59 0.55
N SER A 76 -13.10 -17.82 0.10
CA SER A 76 -13.57 -19.17 -0.20
C SER A 76 -14.56 -19.13 -1.34
N VAL A 77 -14.43 -20.10 -2.26
CA VAL A 77 -15.35 -20.38 -3.35
C VAL A 77 -15.82 -21.82 -3.19
N VAL A 78 -17.11 -22.01 -2.98
CA VAL A 78 -17.74 -23.32 -2.90
C VAL A 78 -18.64 -23.48 -4.12
N VAL A 79 -18.32 -24.43 -4.98
CA VAL A 79 -19.06 -24.71 -6.22
C VAL A 79 -19.76 -26.06 -6.10
N THR A 80 -21.03 -26.09 -6.47
CA THR A 80 -21.81 -27.32 -6.71
C THR A 80 -22.23 -27.40 -8.19
N VAL A 81 -22.97 -28.43 -8.57
CA VAL A 81 -23.49 -28.53 -9.93
C VAL A 81 -24.39 -27.33 -10.29
N ASP A 82 -25.17 -26.84 -9.31
CA ASP A 82 -26.23 -25.87 -9.53
C ASP A 82 -25.98 -24.51 -8.81
N SER A 83 -24.89 -24.34 -8.10
CA SER A 83 -24.68 -23.13 -7.31
C SER A 83 -23.21 -22.76 -7.10
N ILE A 84 -23.02 -21.51 -6.77
CA ILE A 84 -21.73 -20.97 -6.30
C ILE A 84 -21.94 -20.11 -5.04
N ASN A 85 -21.06 -20.26 -4.05
CA ASN A 85 -21.02 -19.43 -2.86
C ASN A 85 -19.61 -18.89 -2.65
N CYS A 86 -19.49 -17.59 -2.54
CA CYS A 86 -18.26 -16.87 -2.36
C CYS A 86 -18.28 -16.08 -1.03
N LEU A 87 -17.19 -16.15 -0.29
CA LEU A 87 -16.97 -15.32 0.88
C LEU A 87 -15.76 -14.43 0.63
N LEU A 88 -15.92 -13.11 0.80
CA LEU A 88 -14.87 -12.12 0.70
C LEU A 88 -14.59 -11.56 2.09
N THR A 89 -13.33 -11.21 2.34
CA THR A 89 -12.93 -10.53 3.57
C THR A 89 -12.72 -9.03 3.37
N THR A 90 -12.39 -8.63 2.14
CA THR A 90 -12.20 -7.23 1.75
C THR A 90 -12.83 -7.00 0.36
N PRO A 91 -13.98 -6.31 0.26
CA PRO A 91 -14.83 -5.92 1.39
C PRO A 91 -15.40 -7.14 2.12
N MET A 92 -15.79 -7.02 3.39
CA MET A 92 -16.49 -8.10 4.11
C MET A 92 -17.88 -8.30 3.48
N ALA A 93 -17.97 -9.29 2.60
CA ALA A 93 -19.16 -9.54 1.79
C ALA A 93 -19.29 -11.02 1.43
N SER A 94 -20.48 -11.42 1.02
CA SER A 94 -20.72 -12.73 0.42
C SER A 94 -21.54 -12.61 -0.86
N TYR A 95 -21.29 -13.55 -1.78
CA TYR A 95 -22.08 -13.73 -2.99
C TYR A 95 -22.56 -15.17 -3.05
N ALA A 96 -23.87 -15.37 -3.23
CA ALA A 96 -24.47 -16.67 -3.36
C ALA A 96 -25.38 -16.66 -4.59
N ALA A 97 -25.22 -17.65 -5.50
CA ALA A 97 -25.98 -17.71 -6.72
C ALA A 97 -26.36 -19.14 -7.14
N ALA A 98 -27.52 -19.25 -7.75
CA ALA A 98 -27.93 -20.43 -8.52
C ALA A 98 -27.45 -20.31 -9.98
N ARG A 99 -26.96 -21.39 -10.54
CA ARG A 99 -26.62 -21.49 -11.96
C ARG A 99 -27.85 -21.73 -12.78
N LEU A 100 -28.27 -20.79 -13.61
CA LEU A 100 -29.39 -20.93 -14.52
C LEU A 100 -29.01 -21.67 -15.81
N ASN A 101 -27.79 -21.38 -16.32
CA ASN A 101 -27.20 -21.98 -17.51
C ASN A 101 -25.71 -21.76 -17.55
N ASP A 102 -25.02 -22.04 -18.66
CA ASP A 102 -23.56 -21.91 -18.81
C ASP A 102 -23.08 -20.47 -18.81
N SER A 103 -23.97 -19.51 -18.95
CA SER A 103 -23.63 -18.09 -19.07
C SER A 103 -24.30 -17.19 -18.04
N THR A 104 -25.13 -17.72 -17.14
CA THR A 104 -25.93 -16.91 -16.21
C THR A 104 -26.00 -17.54 -14.83
N LEU A 105 -25.62 -16.71 -13.83
CA LEU A 105 -25.79 -16.98 -12.40
C LEU A 105 -26.80 -15.99 -11.84
N ALA A 106 -27.90 -16.47 -11.27
CA ALA A 106 -28.89 -15.66 -10.58
C ALA A 106 -28.54 -15.60 -9.09
N GLY A 107 -28.12 -14.43 -8.59
CA GLY A 107 -27.51 -14.36 -7.29
C GLY A 107 -27.88 -13.17 -6.43
N ARG A 108 -27.30 -13.19 -5.23
CA ARG A 108 -27.44 -12.14 -4.23
C ARG A 108 -26.09 -11.79 -3.64
N TRP A 109 -25.83 -10.50 -3.59
CA TRP A 109 -24.70 -9.91 -2.88
C TRP A 109 -25.15 -9.47 -1.50
N SER A 110 -24.42 -9.83 -0.47
CA SER A 110 -24.68 -9.44 0.92
C SER A 110 -23.46 -8.74 1.51
N GLN A 111 -23.67 -7.51 2.01
CA GLN A 111 -22.61 -6.68 2.61
C GLN A 111 -23.24 -5.74 3.65
N GLY A 112 -22.58 -5.61 4.81
CA GLY A 112 -23.02 -4.69 5.87
C GLY A 112 -24.45 -4.97 6.36
N GLY A 113 -24.86 -6.24 6.45
CA GLY A 113 -26.21 -6.64 6.87
C GLY A 113 -27.32 -6.43 5.81
N ARG A 114 -26.97 -5.94 4.62
CA ARG A 114 -27.91 -5.75 3.50
C ARG A 114 -27.66 -6.78 2.42
N SER A 115 -28.73 -7.23 1.75
CA SER A 115 -28.66 -8.17 0.64
C SER A 115 -29.40 -7.62 -0.56
N THR A 116 -28.73 -7.63 -1.72
CA THR A 116 -29.23 -7.07 -2.99
C THR A 116 -29.06 -8.11 -4.10
N SER A 117 -29.97 -8.16 -5.06
CA SER A 117 -29.83 -8.99 -6.24
C SER A 117 -28.60 -8.60 -7.05
N LEU A 118 -27.83 -9.60 -7.47
CA LEU A 118 -26.67 -9.47 -8.35
C LEU A 118 -26.60 -10.69 -9.25
N ASP A 119 -27.10 -10.56 -10.46
CA ASP A 119 -26.96 -11.60 -11.45
C ASP A 119 -25.62 -11.42 -12.18
N LEU A 120 -24.89 -12.52 -12.40
CA LEU A 120 -23.63 -12.50 -13.14
C LEU A 120 -23.84 -13.18 -14.49
N HIS A 121 -23.26 -12.56 -15.51
CA HIS A 121 -23.19 -13.07 -16.86
C HIS A 121 -21.75 -13.40 -17.23
N ARG A 122 -21.54 -14.58 -17.82
CA ARG A 122 -20.23 -15.00 -18.31
C ARG A 122 -19.85 -14.10 -19.48
N LEU A 123 -18.67 -13.53 -19.42
CA LEU A 123 -18.12 -12.74 -20.51
C LEU A 123 -17.57 -13.65 -21.61
N SER A 124 -17.72 -13.23 -22.85
CA SER A 124 -16.99 -13.83 -23.97
C SER A 124 -15.48 -13.65 -23.79
N PRO A 125 -14.63 -14.45 -24.46
CA PRO A 125 -13.18 -14.28 -24.38
C PRO A 125 -12.71 -12.86 -24.74
N THR A 126 -13.34 -12.21 -25.69
CA THR A 126 -13.03 -10.84 -26.12
C THR A 126 -13.40 -9.82 -25.03
N GLU A 127 -14.55 -9.97 -24.40
CA GLU A 127 -14.96 -9.10 -23.30
C GLU A 127 -14.14 -9.37 -22.03
N ALA A 128 -13.83 -10.63 -21.73
CA ALA A 128 -12.99 -11.02 -20.59
C ALA A 128 -11.57 -10.45 -20.70
N ALA A 129 -11.03 -10.35 -21.92
CA ALA A 129 -9.72 -9.77 -22.16
C ALA A 129 -9.63 -8.28 -21.74
N LEU A 130 -10.75 -7.55 -21.72
CA LEU A 130 -10.81 -6.18 -21.22
C LEU A 130 -10.63 -6.07 -19.70
N TYR A 131 -10.82 -7.17 -18.99
CA TYR A 131 -10.70 -7.28 -17.52
C TYR A 131 -9.62 -8.28 -17.11
N ALA A 132 -8.83 -8.77 -18.06
CA ALA A 132 -7.65 -9.56 -17.73
C ALA A 132 -6.70 -8.67 -16.87
N PRO A 133 -6.14 -9.23 -15.77
CA PRO A 133 -5.16 -8.46 -15.01
C PRO A 133 -4.04 -8.04 -15.96
N PRO A 134 -3.62 -6.77 -15.89
CA PRO A 134 -2.55 -6.27 -16.73
C PRO A 134 -1.31 -7.15 -16.59
N HIS A 135 -0.61 -7.37 -17.70
CA HIS A 135 0.66 -8.06 -17.69
C HIS A 135 1.67 -7.30 -16.80
N ARG A 136 2.48 -8.05 -16.01
CA ARG A 136 3.48 -7.50 -15.10
C ARG A 136 4.89 -7.96 -15.52
N PRO A 137 5.43 -7.44 -16.64
CA PRO A 137 6.65 -7.98 -17.25
C PRO A 137 7.89 -7.84 -16.36
N GLN A 138 7.87 -6.91 -15.42
CA GLN A 138 8.99 -6.67 -14.52
C GLN A 138 9.03 -7.66 -13.33
N THR A 139 7.93 -8.37 -13.04
CA THR A 139 7.92 -9.34 -11.93
C THR A 139 8.89 -10.47 -12.21
N PRO A 140 9.95 -10.65 -11.40
CA PRO A 140 10.94 -11.68 -11.64
C PRO A 140 10.35 -13.08 -11.43
N THR A 141 10.73 -14.00 -12.32
CA THR A 141 10.27 -15.41 -12.27
C THR A 141 11.47 -16.34 -12.25
N PRO A 142 11.38 -17.50 -11.53
CA PRO A 142 12.45 -18.51 -11.56
C PRO A 142 12.60 -19.16 -12.95
N PRO A 143 13.79 -19.68 -13.28
CA PRO A 143 14.97 -19.76 -12.40
C PRO A 143 15.70 -18.41 -12.29
N TYR A 144 16.08 -18.04 -11.06
CA TYR A 144 16.83 -16.81 -10.82
C TYR A 144 18.35 -17.02 -11.06
N PRO A 145 19.09 -16.02 -11.56
CA PRO A 145 20.56 -16.11 -11.71
C PRO A 145 21.31 -15.77 -10.42
N TYR A 146 20.64 -15.79 -9.28
CA TYR A 146 21.14 -15.49 -7.94
C TYR A 146 20.45 -16.40 -6.92
N HIS A 147 20.97 -16.44 -5.68
CA HIS A 147 20.33 -17.13 -4.57
C HIS A 147 19.08 -16.40 -4.11
N SER A 148 18.04 -17.15 -3.80
CA SER A 148 16.77 -16.61 -3.28
C SER A 148 16.27 -17.55 -2.20
N ASP A 149 16.57 -17.21 -0.95
CA ASP A 149 16.35 -18.07 0.20
C ASP A 149 15.16 -17.52 1.01
N SER A 150 14.15 -18.35 1.28
CA SER A 150 13.15 -18.06 2.28
C SER A 150 13.76 -18.27 3.65
N VAL A 151 13.65 -17.28 4.51
CA VAL A 151 14.23 -17.25 5.84
C VAL A 151 13.22 -16.79 6.87
N GLU A 152 13.38 -17.25 8.10
CA GLU A 152 12.51 -16.92 9.22
C GLU A 152 13.36 -16.67 10.46
N TYR A 153 12.98 -15.70 11.29
CA TYR A 153 13.69 -15.37 12.51
C TYR A 153 12.76 -14.62 13.49
N ASP A 154 13.09 -14.71 14.77
CA ASP A 154 12.35 -14.08 15.84
C ASP A 154 13.07 -12.81 16.31
N ASN A 155 12.29 -11.86 16.90
CA ASN A 155 12.85 -10.82 17.75
C ASN A 155 13.40 -11.41 19.07
N ALA A 156 14.09 -10.58 19.86
CA ALA A 156 14.83 -11.04 21.03
C ALA A 156 13.94 -11.72 22.09
N ASP A 157 12.71 -11.24 22.29
CA ASP A 157 11.75 -11.77 23.26
C ASP A 157 10.77 -12.80 22.66
N LYS A 158 10.92 -13.12 21.38
CA LYS A 158 10.08 -14.06 20.61
C LYS A 158 8.59 -13.70 20.58
N THR A 159 8.28 -12.43 20.68
CA THR A 159 6.90 -11.93 20.55
C THR A 159 6.55 -11.63 19.11
N VAL A 160 7.55 -11.48 18.24
CA VAL A 160 7.40 -11.26 16.80
C VAL A 160 8.24 -12.28 16.05
N HIS A 161 7.60 -12.99 15.13
CA HIS A 161 8.22 -13.89 14.18
C HIS A 161 8.16 -13.24 12.79
N LEU A 162 9.30 -13.16 12.09
CA LEU A 162 9.42 -12.49 10.81
C LEU A 162 9.80 -13.49 9.71
N GLY A 163 8.95 -13.57 8.69
CA GLY A 163 9.24 -14.27 7.46
C GLY A 163 9.82 -13.32 6.42
N ALA A 164 10.87 -13.76 5.72
CA ALA A 164 11.57 -12.91 4.77
C ALA A 164 12.09 -13.71 3.56
N THR A 165 12.54 -13.00 2.53
CA THR A 165 13.35 -13.55 1.43
C THR A 165 14.65 -12.79 1.35
N LEU A 166 15.77 -13.50 1.45
CA LEU A 166 17.11 -12.99 1.20
C LEU A 166 17.56 -13.37 -0.19
N THR A 167 17.83 -12.38 -1.05
CA THR A 167 18.45 -12.59 -2.35
C THR A 167 19.89 -12.10 -2.34
N TYR A 168 20.85 -12.84 -2.97
CA TYR A 168 22.24 -12.44 -3.06
C TYR A 168 22.93 -13.13 -4.25
N PRO A 169 24.01 -12.53 -4.82
CA PRO A 169 24.70 -13.10 -5.98
C PRO A 169 25.29 -14.49 -5.71
N THR A 170 25.42 -15.31 -6.78
CA THR A 170 25.96 -16.68 -6.68
C THR A 170 27.47 -16.74 -6.48
N LYS A 171 28.21 -15.64 -6.76
CA LYS A 171 29.68 -15.59 -6.68
C LYS A 171 30.14 -14.31 -6.00
N GLY A 172 31.23 -14.39 -5.28
CA GLY A 172 31.80 -13.24 -4.54
C GLY A 172 31.32 -13.23 -3.09
N GLY A 173 31.31 -12.05 -2.51
CA GLY A 173 30.93 -11.81 -1.11
C GLY A 173 32.14 -11.66 -0.17
N PRO A 174 31.91 -11.22 1.07
CA PRO A 174 30.60 -10.79 1.60
C PRO A 174 30.05 -9.59 0.85
N PHE A 175 28.71 -9.55 0.67
CA PHE A 175 28.03 -8.56 -0.16
C PHE A 175 27.54 -7.37 0.65
N PRO A 176 27.62 -6.12 0.12
CA PRO A 176 26.84 -5.03 0.66
C PRO A 176 25.35 -5.37 0.55
N ALA A 177 24.55 -4.95 1.52
CA ALA A 177 23.17 -5.39 1.62
C ALA A 177 22.19 -4.24 1.87
N VAL A 178 20.91 -4.50 1.57
CA VAL A 178 19.80 -3.61 1.91
C VAL A 178 18.64 -4.39 2.51
N ILE A 179 17.90 -3.71 3.39
CA ILE A 179 16.57 -4.14 3.84
C ILE A 179 15.56 -3.25 3.15
N LEU A 180 14.55 -3.85 2.49
CA LEU A 180 13.41 -3.12 1.95
C LEU A 180 12.33 -3.03 3.02
N ILE A 181 11.82 -1.81 3.25
CA ILE A 181 10.84 -1.48 4.28
C ILE A 181 9.57 -0.97 3.59
N THR A 182 8.48 -1.69 3.80
CA THR A 182 7.18 -1.47 3.16
C THR A 182 6.50 -0.17 3.59
N GLY A 183 5.57 0.30 2.77
CA GLY A 183 4.69 1.41 3.10
C GLY A 183 3.58 1.05 4.08
N SER A 184 2.62 1.96 4.25
CA SER A 184 1.54 1.84 5.23
C SER A 184 0.64 0.62 5.01
N GLY A 185 0.21 0.02 6.11
CA GLY A 185 -0.64 -1.16 6.15
C GLY A 185 0.15 -2.45 6.33
N THR A 186 -0.57 -3.56 6.48
CA THR A 186 0.04 -4.89 6.57
C THR A 186 0.41 -5.37 5.17
N GLN A 187 1.68 -5.34 4.83
CA GLN A 187 2.22 -5.66 3.51
C GLN A 187 2.99 -6.97 3.52
N ASP A 188 2.92 -7.70 2.41
CA ASP A 188 3.86 -8.80 2.19
C ASP A 188 5.26 -8.27 1.80
N ARG A 189 6.25 -9.13 1.84
CA ARG A 189 7.66 -8.83 1.51
C ARG A 189 7.90 -8.25 0.12
N ASP A 190 6.95 -8.38 -0.79
CA ASP A 190 7.01 -7.86 -2.15
C ASP A 190 6.33 -6.50 -2.29
N GLU A 191 5.70 -5.98 -1.20
CA GLU A 191 4.84 -4.80 -1.21
C GLU A 191 3.75 -4.96 -2.29
N THR A 192 3.06 -6.10 -2.27
CA THR A 192 2.10 -6.45 -3.33
C THR A 192 0.88 -5.54 -3.28
N MET A 193 0.76 -4.67 -4.27
CA MET A 193 -0.38 -3.75 -4.43
C MET A 193 -0.90 -3.78 -5.87
N PHE A 194 -2.20 -3.94 -6.05
CA PHE A 194 -2.85 -3.97 -7.37
C PHE A 194 -2.21 -4.99 -8.34
N GLY A 195 -1.70 -6.11 -7.83
CA GLY A 195 -1.00 -7.12 -8.61
C GLY A 195 0.44 -6.76 -9.01
N HIS A 196 0.95 -5.60 -8.61
CA HIS A 196 2.37 -5.25 -8.70
C HIS A 196 3.15 -5.81 -7.51
N LYS A 197 4.45 -6.06 -7.74
CA LYS A 197 5.42 -6.50 -6.72
C LYS A 197 6.67 -5.63 -6.78
N PRO A 198 6.57 -4.34 -6.43
CA PRO A 198 7.66 -3.40 -6.61
C PRO A 198 8.94 -3.84 -5.89
N PHE A 199 8.83 -4.40 -4.69
CA PHE A 199 10.01 -4.85 -3.94
C PHE A 199 10.67 -6.10 -4.54
N ALA A 200 9.92 -6.99 -5.19
CA ALA A 200 10.51 -8.06 -5.97
C ALA A 200 11.32 -7.51 -7.16
N VAL A 201 10.81 -6.47 -7.83
CA VAL A 201 11.49 -5.80 -8.96
C VAL A 201 12.78 -5.10 -8.49
N ILE A 202 12.71 -4.34 -7.39
CA ILE A 202 13.88 -3.67 -6.80
C ILE A 202 14.92 -4.70 -6.38
N ALA A 203 14.50 -5.80 -5.74
CA ALA A 203 15.40 -6.86 -5.28
C ALA A 203 16.09 -7.57 -6.45
N ASP A 204 15.37 -7.94 -7.51
CA ASP A 204 15.98 -8.54 -8.71
C ASP A 204 17.03 -7.61 -9.32
N TYR A 205 16.68 -6.33 -9.50
CA TYR A 205 17.58 -5.34 -10.06
C TYR A 205 18.87 -5.17 -9.23
N LEU A 206 18.74 -4.98 -7.90
CA LEU A 206 19.88 -4.77 -7.03
C LEU A 206 20.73 -6.02 -6.85
N THR A 207 20.09 -7.21 -6.81
CA THR A 207 20.84 -8.47 -6.68
C THR A 207 21.68 -8.76 -7.91
N ARG A 208 21.15 -8.48 -9.12
CA ARG A 208 21.94 -8.55 -10.36
C ARG A 208 23.09 -7.54 -10.40
N ARG A 209 22.98 -6.43 -9.67
CA ARG A 209 24.04 -5.43 -9.50
C ARG A 209 25.06 -5.75 -8.41
N GLY A 210 24.91 -6.88 -7.72
CA GLY A 210 25.91 -7.37 -6.75
C GLY A 210 25.60 -7.01 -5.30
N TYR A 211 24.36 -6.62 -4.97
CA TYR A 211 23.90 -6.40 -3.61
C TYR A 211 23.13 -7.61 -3.08
N ALA A 212 23.16 -7.82 -1.79
CA ALA A 212 22.18 -8.68 -1.13
C ALA A 212 20.95 -7.85 -0.77
N VAL A 213 19.75 -8.46 -0.86
CA VAL A 213 18.49 -7.77 -0.56
C VAL A 213 17.63 -8.62 0.35
N LEU A 214 17.25 -8.07 1.50
CA LEU A 214 16.29 -8.68 2.42
C LEU A 214 14.94 -7.97 2.26
N ARG A 215 13.91 -8.75 1.94
CA ARG A 215 12.50 -8.34 1.88
C ARG A 215 11.75 -9.06 2.99
N VAL A 216 11.01 -8.35 3.81
CA VAL A 216 10.40 -8.88 5.03
C VAL A 216 8.89 -8.73 4.95
N ASP A 217 8.13 -9.75 5.35
CA ASP A 217 6.70 -9.64 5.56
C ASP A 217 6.45 -8.82 6.83
N ASP A 218 5.53 -7.87 6.79
CA ASP A 218 5.07 -7.17 8.00
C ASP A 218 4.39 -8.15 8.96
N ARG A 219 4.22 -7.74 10.20
CA ARG A 219 3.42 -8.51 11.18
C ARG A 219 2.06 -8.87 10.60
N HIS A 220 1.63 -10.13 10.74
CA HIS A 220 0.41 -10.70 10.15
C HIS A 220 0.34 -10.75 8.63
N ALA A 221 1.42 -10.50 7.91
CA ALA A 221 1.53 -10.78 6.49
C ALA A 221 2.38 -12.03 6.24
N GLY A 222 2.13 -12.73 5.14
CA GLY A 222 2.94 -13.86 4.70
C GLY A 222 3.21 -14.90 5.77
N LEU A 223 4.50 -15.05 6.17
CA LEU A 223 4.93 -15.96 7.23
C LEU A 223 5.12 -15.26 8.58
N SER A 224 4.99 -13.91 8.62
CA SER A 224 5.21 -13.15 9.84
C SER A 224 4.01 -13.20 10.79
N THR A 225 4.31 -13.20 12.10
CA THR A 225 3.34 -13.09 13.18
C THR A 225 3.74 -11.97 14.15
N GLY A 226 2.86 -11.60 15.05
CA GLY A 226 3.10 -10.56 16.05
C GLY A 226 1.84 -9.78 16.36
N ASP A 227 1.90 -8.87 17.34
CA ASP A 227 0.76 -8.01 17.68
C ASP A 227 0.48 -6.98 16.57
N VAL A 228 -0.79 -6.82 16.21
CA VAL A 228 -1.33 -5.77 15.33
C VAL A 228 -2.54 -5.09 15.99
N SER A 229 -2.57 -5.05 17.31
CA SER A 229 -3.62 -4.40 18.08
C SER A 229 -3.69 -2.90 17.80
N SER A 230 -4.73 -2.25 18.31
CA SER A 230 -4.93 -0.80 18.19
C SER A 230 -3.80 0.06 18.78
N LYS A 231 -2.87 -0.55 19.51
CA LYS A 231 -1.72 0.14 20.15
C LYS A 231 -0.44 0.10 19.34
N VAL A 232 -0.36 -0.76 18.31
CA VAL A 232 0.82 -0.86 17.44
C VAL A 232 0.97 0.41 16.62
N THR A 233 2.19 0.90 16.50
CA THR A 233 2.54 2.13 15.79
C THR A 233 3.71 1.90 14.83
N THR A 234 4.05 2.89 14.05
CA THR A 234 5.25 2.90 13.19
C THR A 234 6.56 2.65 13.98
N GLU A 235 6.60 3.00 15.29
CA GLU A 235 7.76 2.68 16.14
C GLU A 235 7.94 1.18 16.37
N ASP A 236 6.84 0.43 16.41
CA ASP A 236 6.91 -1.03 16.55
C ASP A 236 7.40 -1.68 15.25
N PHE A 237 7.01 -1.16 14.10
CA PHE A 237 7.57 -1.58 12.82
C PHE A 237 9.05 -1.20 12.68
N ALA A 238 9.48 -0.07 13.24
CA ALA A 238 10.91 0.27 13.30
C ALA A 238 11.71 -0.77 14.12
N LYS A 239 11.17 -1.29 15.23
CA LYS A 239 11.81 -2.38 16.00
C LYS A 239 11.90 -3.70 15.20
N ASP A 240 10.93 -3.97 14.32
CA ASP A 240 10.99 -5.14 13.44
C ASP A 240 12.11 -4.98 12.41
N VAL A 241 12.32 -3.76 11.90
CA VAL A 241 13.47 -3.46 11.02
C VAL A 241 14.80 -3.55 11.78
N GLU A 242 14.88 -3.11 13.05
CA GLU A 242 16.06 -3.29 13.91
C GLU A 242 16.38 -4.77 14.12
N THR A 243 15.34 -5.60 14.33
CA THR A 243 15.47 -7.07 14.41
C THR A 243 16.02 -7.64 13.10
N SER A 244 15.46 -7.22 11.98
CA SER A 244 15.90 -7.65 10.63
C SER A 244 17.32 -7.21 10.34
N PHE A 245 17.72 -6.01 10.76
CA PHE A 245 19.07 -5.48 10.63
C PHE A 245 20.08 -6.32 11.43
N ALA A 246 19.76 -6.65 12.67
CA ALA A 246 20.60 -7.48 13.53
C ALA A 246 20.76 -8.90 12.96
N TRP A 247 19.66 -9.50 12.48
CA TRP A 247 19.66 -10.81 11.85
C TRP A 247 20.51 -10.82 10.56
N LEU A 248 20.31 -9.82 9.69
CA LEU A 248 21.04 -9.71 8.41
C LEU A 248 22.53 -9.52 8.64
N LYS A 249 22.91 -8.71 9.62
CA LYS A 249 24.30 -8.44 10.02
C LYS A 249 25.04 -9.69 10.47
N ALA A 250 24.36 -10.69 10.99
CA ALA A 250 24.93 -11.96 11.44
C ALA A 250 25.16 -12.98 10.30
N GLN A 251 24.69 -12.70 9.09
CA GLN A 251 24.80 -13.65 7.97
C GLN A 251 26.20 -13.61 7.34
N LYS A 252 26.82 -14.78 7.14
CA LYS A 252 28.20 -14.89 6.65
C LYS A 252 28.42 -14.32 5.25
N GLN A 253 27.40 -14.33 4.39
CA GLN A 253 27.45 -13.80 3.04
C GLN A 253 27.30 -12.28 2.98
N ILE A 254 27.03 -11.61 4.11
CA ILE A 254 26.75 -10.17 4.19
C ILE A 254 27.96 -9.42 4.74
N ASP A 255 28.29 -8.30 4.11
CA ASP A 255 29.22 -7.32 4.66
C ASP A 255 28.51 -6.49 5.75
N ALA A 256 28.76 -6.84 6.99
CA ALA A 256 28.14 -6.22 8.16
C ALA A 256 28.37 -4.70 8.28
N GLY A 257 29.42 -4.17 7.63
CA GLY A 257 29.71 -2.74 7.60
C GLY A 257 29.04 -1.98 6.45
N ARG A 258 28.32 -2.68 5.54
CA ARG A 258 27.69 -2.07 4.37
C ARG A 258 26.24 -2.47 4.21
N ILE A 259 25.45 -2.40 5.30
CA ILE A 259 24.02 -2.65 5.31
C ILE A 259 23.27 -1.31 5.32
N GLY A 260 22.43 -1.09 4.33
CA GLY A 260 21.55 0.10 4.22
C GLY A 260 20.08 -0.23 4.32
N LEU A 261 19.27 0.80 4.34
CA LEU A 261 17.81 0.73 4.44
C LEU A 261 17.20 1.44 3.23
N ILE A 262 16.24 0.79 2.57
CA ILE A 262 15.41 1.38 1.51
C ILE A 262 13.96 1.32 1.98
N GLY A 263 13.35 2.46 2.25
CA GLY A 263 11.96 2.53 2.70
C GLY A 263 11.09 3.25 1.70
N HIS A 264 9.87 2.74 1.50
CA HIS A 264 8.84 3.37 0.68
C HIS A 264 7.74 3.94 1.56
N SER A 265 7.31 5.17 1.30
CA SER A 265 6.19 5.82 2.01
C SER A 265 6.39 5.79 3.54
N GLU A 266 5.59 5.06 4.32
CA GLU A 266 5.82 4.87 5.77
C GLU A 266 7.18 4.21 6.04
N GLY A 267 7.62 3.26 5.22
CA GLY A 267 8.96 2.68 5.34
C GLY A 267 10.07 3.71 5.21
N ALA A 268 9.84 4.79 4.45
CA ALA A 268 10.76 5.91 4.37
C ALA A 268 10.72 6.83 5.61
N MET A 269 9.70 6.73 6.47
CA MET A 269 9.71 7.30 7.82
C MET A 269 10.49 6.40 8.79
N ILE A 270 10.36 5.07 8.64
CA ILE A 270 11.02 4.08 9.49
C ILE A 270 12.55 4.08 9.29
N ALA A 271 13.03 4.16 8.06
CA ALA A 271 14.46 4.11 7.76
C ALA A 271 15.28 5.17 8.53
N PRO A 272 14.93 6.47 8.57
CA PRO A 272 15.62 7.45 9.40
C PRO A 272 15.38 7.24 10.91
N MET A 273 14.26 6.65 11.35
CA MET A 273 14.05 6.30 12.76
C MET A 273 15.10 5.31 13.24
N VAL A 274 15.30 4.23 12.49
CA VAL A 274 16.31 3.21 12.75
C VAL A 274 17.72 3.79 12.68
N ALA A 275 18.05 4.55 11.64
CA ALA A 275 19.40 5.15 11.51
C ALA A 275 19.69 6.26 12.52
N ALA A 276 18.68 6.85 13.15
CA ALA A 276 18.86 7.80 14.23
C ALA A 276 19.44 7.14 15.49
N THR A 277 19.17 5.87 15.72
CA THR A 277 19.62 5.05 16.86
C THR A 277 20.77 4.12 16.48
N HIS A 278 20.74 3.49 15.31
CA HIS A 278 21.74 2.56 14.77
C HIS A 278 22.76 3.29 13.89
N LYS A 279 23.90 3.70 14.47
CA LYS A 279 24.95 4.47 13.77
C LYS A 279 25.74 3.64 12.76
N ASP A 280 25.58 2.34 12.75
CA ASP A 280 26.16 1.37 11.83
C ASP A 280 25.27 1.09 10.58
N VAL A 281 24.13 1.74 10.47
CA VAL A 281 23.40 1.84 9.20
C VAL A 281 24.26 2.59 8.19
N ALA A 282 24.67 1.89 7.12
CA ALA A 282 25.63 2.40 6.16
C ALA A 282 25.06 3.51 5.25
N PHE A 283 23.79 3.46 4.91
CA PHE A 283 23.09 4.44 4.08
C PHE A 283 21.57 4.28 4.16
N ILE A 284 20.86 5.32 3.70
CA ILE A 284 19.39 5.30 3.54
C ILE A 284 19.03 5.67 2.11
N ILE A 285 18.02 4.97 1.56
CA ILE A 285 17.26 5.43 0.40
C ILE A 285 15.79 5.61 0.84
N SER A 286 15.31 6.84 0.75
CA SER A 286 13.93 7.23 1.06
C SER A 286 13.15 7.37 -0.24
N LEU A 287 12.14 6.54 -0.43
CA LEU A 287 11.25 6.53 -1.60
C LEU A 287 9.90 7.13 -1.19
N ALA A 288 9.56 8.30 -1.72
CA ALA A 288 8.34 9.04 -1.42
C ALA A 288 8.11 9.22 0.10
N GLY A 289 9.18 9.55 0.84
CA GLY A 289 9.15 9.71 2.28
C GLY A 289 8.54 11.04 2.71
N PRO A 290 7.49 11.05 3.56
CA PRO A 290 6.87 12.28 4.03
C PRO A 290 7.75 13.02 5.05
N ALA A 291 7.77 14.36 4.96
CA ALA A 291 8.44 15.21 5.94
C ALA A 291 7.57 15.45 7.19
N SER A 292 6.24 15.44 7.04
CA SER A 292 5.28 15.63 8.10
C SER A 292 4.04 14.78 7.85
N GLY A 293 3.67 13.92 8.79
CA GLY A 293 2.49 13.09 8.64
C GLY A 293 1.21 13.90 8.53
N ARG A 294 1.06 14.96 9.33
CA ARG A 294 -0.12 15.83 9.29
C ARG A 294 -0.29 16.53 7.94
N GLU A 295 0.78 17.16 7.43
CA GLU A 295 0.72 17.87 6.15
C GLU A 295 0.48 16.90 4.98
N THR A 296 1.05 15.71 5.06
CA THR A 296 0.82 14.64 4.08
C THR A 296 -0.66 14.21 4.05
N MET A 297 -1.33 14.06 5.20
CA MET A 297 -2.75 13.72 5.23
C MET A 297 -3.62 14.83 4.63
N ILE A 298 -3.32 16.09 4.94
CA ILE A 298 -3.98 17.25 4.31
C ILE A 298 -3.77 17.21 2.79
N TYR A 299 -2.55 16.95 2.35
CA TYR A 299 -2.22 16.86 0.93
C TYR A 299 -3.00 15.74 0.23
N GLN A 300 -3.06 14.54 0.81
CA GLN A 300 -3.81 13.39 0.27
C GLN A 300 -5.30 13.68 0.11
N THR A 301 -5.86 14.50 0.99
CA THR A 301 -7.27 14.93 0.89
C THR A 301 -7.48 15.98 -0.20
N LEU A 302 -6.56 16.95 -0.33
CA LEU A 302 -6.78 18.11 -1.18
C LEU A 302 -6.25 17.95 -2.60
N GLU A 303 -5.16 17.23 -2.80
CA GLU A 303 -4.54 17.11 -4.13
C GLU A 303 -5.43 16.40 -5.16
N PRO A 304 -6.12 15.29 -4.83
CA PRO A 304 -7.11 14.73 -5.73
C PRO A 304 -8.23 15.72 -6.09
N LEU A 305 -8.71 16.51 -5.13
CA LEU A 305 -9.76 17.52 -5.39
C LEU A 305 -9.30 18.56 -6.41
N LYS A 306 -8.08 19.07 -6.25
CA LYS A 306 -7.47 20.01 -7.22
C LYS A 306 -7.34 19.36 -8.60
N LYS A 307 -6.85 18.14 -8.65
CA LYS A 307 -6.64 17.38 -9.88
C LYS A 307 -7.95 17.14 -10.65
N PHE A 308 -9.05 16.92 -9.94
CA PHE A 308 -10.39 16.78 -10.54
C PHE A 308 -11.12 18.11 -10.77
N GLY A 309 -10.44 19.24 -10.62
CA GLY A 309 -10.98 20.56 -10.95
C GLY A 309 -12.02 21.07 -9.94
N ALA A 310 -11.95 20.67 -8.68
CA ALA A 310 -12.80 21.21 -7.64
C ALA A 310 -12.59 22.74 -7.50
N SER A 311 -13.65 23.47 -7.19
CA SER A 311 -13.56 24.93 -6.98
C SER A 311 -12.67 25.28 -5.79
N GLY A 312 -12.05 26.46 -5.82
CA GLY A 312 -11.25 26.96 -4.70
C GLY A 312 -12.01 26.99 -3.38
N ASP A 313 -13.29 27.38 -3.42
CA ASP A 313 -14.18 27.38 -2.23
C ASP A 313 -14.39 25.98 -1.66
N TYR A 314 -14.58 24.96 -2.53
CA TYR A 314 -14.75 23.59 -2.09
C TYR A 314 -13.43 23.01 -1.51
N ILE A 315 -12.30 23.35 -2.09
CA ILE A 315 -10.98 22.99 -1.58
C ILE A 315 -10.75 23.63 -0.20
N ALA A 316 -11.06 24.92 -0.05
CA ALA A 316 -10.94 25.62 1.24
C ALA A 316 -11.85 25.01 2.32
N TYR A 317 -13.10 24.72 1.96
CA TYR A 317 -14.04 24.00 2.84
C TYR A 317 -13.52 22.63 3.24
N SER A 318 -13.01 21.85 2.29
CA SER A 318 -12.47 20.52 2.54
C SER A 318 -11.23 20.56 3.43
N MET A 319 -10.37 21.55 3.26
CA MET A 319 -9.19 21.77 4.11
C MET A 319 -9.58 22.02 5.58
N VAL A 320 -10.60 22.84 5.83
CA VAL A 320 -11.04 23.10 7.22
C VAL A 320 -11.64 21.84 7.83
N ARG A 321 -12.46 21.11 7.10
CA ARG A 321 -13.01 19.83 7.54
C ARG A 321 -11.91 18.84 7.92
N GLU A 322 -10.90 18.69 7.07
CA GLU A 322 -9.76 17.82 7.32
C GLU A 322 -9.05 18.23 8.61
N LYS A 323 -8.75 19.51 8.77
CA LYS A 323 -8.09 20.02 9.99
C LYS A 323 -8.91 19.75 11.26
N ILE A 324 -10.24 19.92 11.22
CA ILE A 324 -11.12 19.58 12.34
C ILE A 324 -10.98 18.10 12.70
N GLN A 325 -11.05 17.21 11.69
CA GLN A 325 -10.88 15.77 11.90
C GLN A 325 -9.54 15.43 12.54
N LEU A 326 -8.44 15.91 11.94
CA LEU A 326 -7.07 15.62 12.41
C LEU A 326 -6.79 16.17 13.81
N ASN A 327 -7.33 17.36 14.16
CA ASN A 327 -7.21 17.92 15.50
C ASN A 327 -7.91 17.04 16.53
N ASN A 328 -9.13 16.61 16.22
CA ASN A 328 -9.89 15.76 17.13
C ASN A 328 -9.34 14.35 17.25
N MET A 329 -8.71 13.78 16.21
CA MET A 329 -7.97 12.51 16.32
C MET A 329 -6.83 12.60 17.35
N LEU A 330 -6.13 13.75 17.43
CA LEU A 330 -5.03 13.94 18.39
C LEU A 330 -5.49 14.17 19.82
N SER A 331 -6.63 14.82 20.02
CA SER A 331 -7.13 15.23 21.33
C SER A 331 -8.08 14.21 21.97
N ALA A 332 -8.79 13.43 21.16
CA ALA A 332 -9.79 12.48 21.65
C ALA A 332 -9.16 11.26 22.33
N THR A 333 -9.81 10.80 23.39
CA THR A 333 -9.45 9.58 24.14
C THR A 333 -10.17 8.33 23.63
N ASP A 334 -11.33 8.54 23.00
CA ASP A 334 -12.19 7.47 22.46
C ASP A 334 -13.05 7.97 21.29
N SER A 335 -13.75 7.05 20.65
CA SER A 335 -14.62 7.35 19.50
C SER A 335 -15.74 8.34 19.82
N ALA A 336 -16.28 8.32 21.05
CA ALA A 336 -17.37 9.21 21.44
C ALA A 336 -16.87 10.64 21.61
N SER A 337 -15.73 10.83 22.28
CA SER A 337 -15.09 12.14 22.44
C SER A 337 -14.63 12.72 21.10
N PHE A 338 -14.11 11.87 20.20
CA PHE A 338 -13.77 12.25 18.84
C PHE A 338 -14.99 12.80 18.07
N MET A 339 -16.07 12.03 18.02
CA MET A 339 -17.29 12.44 17.29
C MET A 339 -17.91 13.72 17.88
N LYS A 340 -17.93 13.84 19.22
CA LYS A 340 -18.42 15.05 19.91
C LYS A 340 -17.59 16.29 19.56
N GLY A 341 -16.27 16.15 19.55
CA GLY A 341 -15.35 17.24 19.20
C GLY A 341 -15.53 17.69 17.76
N VAL A 342 -15.58 16.72 16.84
CA VAL A 342 -15.80 16.99 15.41
C VAL A 342 -17.15 17.69 15.18
N ASP A 343 -18.24 17.21 15.77
CA ASP A 343 -19.57 17.85 15.64
C ASP A 343 -19.54 19.28 16.14
N SER A 344 -18.99 19.49 17.35
CA SER A 344 -18.91 20.82 17.96
C SER A 344 -18.12 21.82 17.10
N GLU A 345 -16.91 21.48 16.66
CA GLU A 345 -16.08 22.34 15.85
C GLU A 345 -16.67 22.57 14.45
N TYR A 346 -17.26 21.52 13.87
CA TYR A 346 -17.88 21.62 12.56
C TYR A 346 -19.11 22.54 12.57
N ARG A 347 -19.98 22.44 13.59
CA ARG A 347 -21.14 23.37 13.76
C ARG A 347 -20.66 24.81 13.95
N ALA A 348 -19.63 25.04 14.76
CA ALA A 348 -19.05 26.36 14.93
C ALA A 348 -18.50 26.91 13.59
N TYR A 349 -17.80 26.10 12.81
CA TYR A 349 -17.35 26.50 11.48
C TYR A 349 -18.52 26.84 10.55
N LEU A 350 -19.56 26.01 10.51
CA LEU A 350 -20.73 26.29 9.68
C LEU A 350 -21.44 27.59 10.03
N SER A 351 -21.52 27.94 11.31
CA SER A 351 -22.15 29.18 11.74
C SER A 351 -21.40 30.43 11.26
N ALA A 352 -20.10 30.31 11.05
CA ALA A 352 -19.26 31.42 10.57
C ALA A 352 -19.18 31.52 9.03
N LEU A 353 -19.71 30.53 8.29
CA LEU A 353 -19.67 30.54 6.83
C LEU A 353 -20.73 31.49 6.23
N PRO A 354 -20.41 32.19 5.11
CA PRO A 354 -21.41 32.92 4.31
C PRO A 354 -22.52 31.99 3.78
N ASP A 355 -23.72 32.50 3.69
CA ASP A 355 -24.89 31.72 3.21
C ASP A 355 -24.73 31.14 1.80
N SER A 356 -23.98 31.81 0.93
CA SER A 356 -23.68 31.33 -0.42
C SER A 356 -22.83 30.04 -0.38
N MET A 357 -21.86 29.96 0.51
CA MET A 357 -21.04 28.75 0.69
C MET A 357 -21.83 27.62 1.34
N ARG A 358 -22.64 27.94 2.35
CA ARG A 358 -23.49 26.94 3.02
C ARG A 358 -24.44 26.23 2.07
N ARG A 359 -25.04 26.93 1.09
CA ARG A 359 -25.98 26.35 0.13
C ARG A 359 -25.35 25.45 -0.91
N ASN A 360 -24.10 25.68 -1.28
CA ASN A 360 -23.49 25.02 -2.46
C ASN A 360 -22.61 23.83 -2.16
N TYR A 361 -21.94 23.78 -0.99
CA TYR A 361 -20.86 22.83 -0.74
C TYR A 361 -20.99 22.03 0.55
N VAL A 362 -21.87 22.46 1.46
CA VAL A 362 -21.80 22.03 2.85
C VAL A 362 -22.62 20.76 3.10
N LEU A 363 -21.99 19.76 3.71
CA LEU A 363 -22.72 18.66 4.33
C LEU A 363 -23.42 19.16 5.59
N SER A 364 -24.66 18.72 5.86
CA SER A 364 -25.23 18.95 7.18
C SER A 364 -24.38 18.22 8.24
N PRO A 365 -24.38 18.69 9.52
CA PRO A 365 -23.65 18.01 10.59
C PRO A 365 -23.95 16.51 10.64
N GLU A 366 -25.22 16.13 10.53
CA GLU A 366 -25.67 14.73 10.58
C GLU A 366 -25.10 13.89 9.43
N LYS A 367 -24.98 14.47 8.22
CA LYS A 367 -24.35 13.80 7.07
C LYS A 367 -22.84 13.69 7.23
N TYR A 368 -22.20 14.71 7.82
CA TYR A 368 -20.76 14.66 8.08
C TYR A 368 -20.46 13.61 9.15
N GLU A 369 -21.18 13.58 10.26
CA GLU A 369 -21.08 12.54 11.28
C GLU A 369 -21.30 11.14 10.69
N ALA A 370 -22.38 10.95 9.92
CA ALA A 370 -22.66 9.69 9.27
C ALA A 370 -21.54 9.23 8.31
N SER A 371 -20.78 10.16 7.73
CA SER A 371 -19.63 9.84 6.88
C SER A 371 -18.41 9.36 7.68
N LEU A 372 -18.25 9.81 8.93
CA LEU A 372 -17.14 9.45 9.80
C LEU A 372 -17.42 8.20 10.65
N ALA A 373 -18.65 7.99 11.06
CA ALA A 373 -19.04 6.92 11.98
C ALA A 373 -18.50 5.53 11.60
N PRO A 374 -18.54 5.08 10.32
CA PRO A 374 -18.05 3.75 9.94
C PRO A 374 -16.55 3.55 10.12
N GLN A 375 -15.77 4.63 10.13
CA GLN A 375 -14.31 4.58 10.18
C GLN A 375 -13.74 5.10 11.51
N THR A 376 -14.58 5.54 12.44
CA THR A 376 -14.13 6.16 13.69
C THR A 376 -13.21 5.26 14.50
N ALA A 377 -13.54 3.96 14.63
CA ALA A 377 -12.69 3.01 15.35
C ALA A 377 -11.28 2.92 14.73
N MET A 378 -11.19 2.90 13.42
CA MET A 378 -9.92 2.91 12.69
C MET A 378 -9.14 4.22 12.92
N LEU A 379 -9.82 5.38 12.84
CA LEU A 379 -9.20 6.69 13.05
C LEU A 379 -8.66 6.88 14.48
N MET A 380 -9.14 6.08 15.44
CA MET A 380 -8.69 6.12 16.84
C MET A 380 -7.51 5.19 17.16
N LEU A 381 -6.98 4.43 16.16
CA LEU A 381 -5.77 3.63 16.33
C LEU A 381 -4.58 4.52 16.71
N ASP A 382 -3.71 4.04 17.59
CA ASP A 382 -2.51 4.76 18.01
C ASP A 382 -1.54 5.00 16.84
N TRP A 383 -1.56 4.12 15.84
CA TRP A 383 -0.84 4.29 14.59
C TRP A 383 -1.18 5.62 13.88
N TRP A 384 -2.47 5.97 13.76
CA TRP A 384 -2.88 7.24 13.16
C TRP A 384 -2.41 8.44 13.97
N LYS A 385 -2.48 8.36 15.31
CA LYS A 385 -2.00 9.41 16.19
C LYS A 385 -0.49 9.59 16.08
N PHE A 386 0.25 8.48 15.92
CA PHE A 386 1.69 8.52 15.67
C PHE A 386 1.99 9.22 14.33
N LEU A 387 1.34 8.77 13.24
CA LEU A 387 1.54 9.39 11.92
C LEU A 387 1.27 10.89 11.95
N LEU A 388 0.18 11.34 12.60
CA LEU A 388 -0.14 12.77 12.71
C LEU A 388 0.93 13.59 13.45
N ARG A 389 1.65 12.97 14.37
CA ARG A 389 2.72 13.61 15.15
C ARG A 389 4.09 13.49 14.49
N TYR A 390 4.22 12.63 13.50
CA TYR A 390 5.51 12.38 12.85
C TYR A 390 6.06 13.65 12.20
N ARG A 391 7.33 13.91 12.46
CA ARG A 391 8.15 14.96 11.85
C ARG A 391 9.49 14.38 11.47
N ALA A 392 9.82 14.42 10.20
CA ALA A 392 11.10 13.91 9.69
C ALA A 392 12.32 14.57 10.40
N GLU A 393 12.18 15.84 10.82
CA GLU A 393 13.21 16.58 11.54
C GLU A 393 13.68 15.88 12.82
N ASP A 394 12.76 15.22 13.55
CA ASP A 394 13.07 14.56 14.84
C ASP A 394 14.07 13.41 14.67
N TYR A 395 14.16 12.85 13.47
CA TYR A 395 15.01 11.71 13.12
C TYR A 395 16.17 12.12 12.21
N TYR A 396 15.93 12.82 11.10
CA TYR A 396 16.97 13.18 10.13
C TYR A 396 18.08 14.05 10.72
N THR A 397 17.82 14.87 11.74
CA THR A 397 18.86 15.61 12.48
C THR A 397 19.91 14.72 13.12
N LYS A 398 19.58 13.44 13.37
CA LYS A 398 20.46 12.45 14.01
C LYS A 398 21.13 11.52 12.99
N VAL A 399 20.70 11.52 11.73
CA VAL A 399 21.24 10.67 10.67
C VAL A 399 22.60 11.20 10.20
N LYS A 400 23.62 10.34 10.16
CA LYS A 400 25.01 10.67 9.78
C LYS A 400 25.49 9.90 8.54
N CYS A 401 24.80 8.83 8.15
CA CYS A 401 25.10 8.09 6.93
C CYS A 401 24.66 8.86 5.66
N PRO A 402 25.16 8.49 4.48
CA PRO A 402 24.66 9.00 3.20
C PRO A 402 23.16 8.74 3.02
N VAL A 403 22.46 9.71 2.43
CA VAL A 403 21.02 9.63 2.17
C VAL A 403 20.74 9.96 0.71
N LEU A 404 19.97 9.10 0.05
CA LEU A 404 19.28 9.38 -1.20
C LEU A 404 17.78 9.51 -0.90
N ALA A 405 17.16 10.62 -1.29
CA ALA A 405 15.70 10.77 -1.20
C ALA A 405 15.11 10.98 -2.60
N LEU A 406 14.19 10.12 -2.98
CA LEU A 406 13.50 10.15 -4.27
C LEU A 406 12.01 10.39 -4.08
N GLY A 407 11.40 11.13 -4.99
CA GLY A 407 9.95 11.31 -5.04
C GLY A 407 9.44 11.37 -6.48
N GLY A 408 8.22 10.91 -6.71
CA GLY A 408 7.53 11.06 -7.99
C GLY A 408 6.97 12.48 -8.14
N GLU A 409 7.15 13.11 -9.29
CA GLU A 409 6.60 14.45 -9.57
C GLU A 409 5.05 14.44 -9.57
N LYS A 410 4.46 13.33 -9.95
CA LYS A 410 2.99 13.16 -10.08
C LYS A 410 2.37 12.45 -8.88
N ASP A 411 3.11 12.33 -7.79
CA ASP A 411 2.60 11.77 -6.55
C ASP A 411 1.49 12.64 -5.97
N ILE A 412 0.33 12.03 -5.71
CA ILE A 412 -0.84 12.70 -5.09
C ILE A 412 -1.03 12.29 -3.63
N GLN A 413 -0.10 11.48 -3.09
CA GLN A 413 -0.15 11.00 -1.71
C GLN A 413 0.90 11.69 -0.83
N VAL A 414 2.08 12.00 -1.37
CA VAL A 414 3.15 12.70 -0.64
C VAL A 414 3.56 13.95 -1.43
N PRO A 415 3.66 15.13 -0.80
CA PRO A 415 4.07 16.37 -1.47
C PRO A 415 5.58 16.41 -1.71
N ASN A 416 6.09 15.48 -2.54
CA ASN A 416 7.51 15.20 -2.71
C ASN A 416 8.36 16.44 -3.02
N ALA A 417 7.83 17.40 -3.79
CA ALA A 417 8.61 18.59 -4.14
C ALA A 417 9.02 19.40 -2.91
N SER A 418 8.13 19.60 -1.93
CA SER A 418 8.42 20.28 -0.65
C SER A 418 9.19 19.38 0.31
N ASP A 419 8.82 18.10 0.38
CA ASP A 419 9.38 17.17 1.36
C ASP A 419 10.84 16.84 1.07
N LEU A 420 11.22 16.68 -0.19
CA LEU A 420 12.62 16.52 -0.60
C LEU A 420 13.48 17.72 -0.22
N LEU A 421 12.97 18.95 -0.41
CA LEU A 421 13.66 20.18 0.02
C LEU A 421 13.81 20.25 1.54
N PHE A 422 12.78 19.84 2.27
CA PHE A 422 12.79 19.80 3.72
C PHE A 422 13.83 18.79 4.25
N ILE A 423 13.86 17.57 3.72
CA ILE A 423 14.83 16.53 4.08
C ILE A 423 16.26 17.01 3.80
N ASP A 424 16.52 17.54 2.60
CA ASP A 424 17.83 18.08 2.21
C ASP A 424 18.31 19.16 3.19
N SER A 425 17.44 20.16 3.44
CA SER A 425 17.78 21.28 4.34
C SER A 425 17.99 20.83 5.78
N THR A 426 17.20 19.87 6.26
CA THR A 426 17.29 19.34 7.63
C THR A 426 18.60 18.58 7.84
N LEU A 427 18.97 17.69 6.91
CA LEU A 427 20.24 16.97 6.97
C LEU A 427 21.45 17.91 6.92
N LYS A 428 21.46 18.87 6.00
CA LYS A 428 22.56 19.86 5.88
C LYS A 428 22.69 20.74 7.12
N LYS A 429 21.58 21.23 7.67
CA LYS A 429 21.57 21.97 8.93
C LYS A 429 22.14 21.17 10.11
N ALA A 430 21.90 19.85 10.12
CA ALA A 430 22.44 18.93 11.12
C ALA A 430 23.89 18.48 10.83
N GLY A 431 24.53 19.06 9.80
CA GLY A 431 25.92 18.79 9.43
C GLY A 431 26.11 17.55 8.54
N ASN A 432 25.05 16.94 8.04
CA ASN A 432 25.14 15.83 7.10
C ASN A 432 25.02 16.36 5.65
N ASN A 433 26.16 16.56 5.00
CA ASN A 433 26.24 17.01 3.60
C ASN A 433 26.22 15.85 2.59
N LYS A 434 26.08 14.59 3.04
CA LYS A 434 26.02 13.39 2.17
C LYS A 434 24.57 13.11 1.79
N VAL A 435 23.84 14.11 1.35
CA VAL A 435 22.45 14.01 0.93
C VAL A 435 22.33 14.27 -0.57
N THR A 436 21.52 13.45 -1.21
CA THR A 436 21.11 13.62 -2.62
C THR A 436 19.60 13.54 -2.66
N THR A 437 18.94 14.51 -3.28
CA THR A 437 17.49 14.49 -3.48
C THR A 437 17.17 14.54 -4.97
N ARG A 438 16.15 13.82 -5.41
CA ARG A 438 15.71 13.88 -6.80
C ARG A 438 14.20 13.71 -6.89
N LEU A 439 13.54 14.68 -7.51
CA LEU A 439 12.16 14.59 -7.95
C LEU A 439 12.17 13.97 -9.37
N VAL A 440 11.56 12.79 -9.54
CA VAL A 440 11.59 12.06 -10.81
C VAL A 440 10.35 12.42 -11.62
N PRO A 441 10.51 12.98 -12.83
CA PRO A 441 9.38 13.45 -13.63
C PRO A 441 8.45 12.33 -14.06
N GLY A 442 7.14 12.61 -14.03
CA GLY A 442 6.10 11.73 -14.58
C GLY A 442 5.79 10.48 -13.75
N LEU A 443 6.39 10.32 -12.56
CA LEU A 443 6.14 9.17 -11.70
C LEU A 443 5.10 9.46 -10.61
N ASN A 444 4.25 8.48 -10.34
CA ASN A 444 3.28 8.47 -9.25
C ASN A 444 3.92 8.03 -7.91
N HIS A 445 3.10 7.82 -6.87
CA HIS A 445 3.55 7.39 -5.55
C HIS A 445 4.26 6.03 -5.54
N LEU A 446 3.84 5.09 -6.39
CA LEU A 446 4.46 3.77 -6.53
C LEU A 446 5.66 3.77 -7.49
N PHE A 447 6.15 4.95 -7.87
CA PHE A 447 7.23 5.11 -8.86
C PHE A 447 6.90 4.48 -10.22
N GLN A 448 5.64 4.48 -10.63
CA GLN A 448 5.19 4.06 -11.95
C GLN A 448 5.03 5.30 -12.85
N ARG A 449 5.37 5.16 -14.13
CA ARG A 449 5.07 6.20 -15.13
C ARG A 449 3.57 6.21 -15.42
N CYS A 450 2.91 7.27 -15.00
CA CYS A 450 1.45 7.39 -15.02
C CYS A 450 0.95 8.31 -16.13
N LYS A 451 -0.33 8.15 -16.51
CA LYS A 451 -1.05 9.01 -17.45
C LYS A 451 -1.99 9.96 -16.72
N ASN A 452 -2.93 9.39 -15.98
CA ASN A 452 -3.88 10.14 -15.15
C ASN A 452 -3.33 10.41 -13.76
N CYS A 453 -2.39 9.60 -13.30
CA CYS A 453 -1.72 9.70 -12.01
C CYS A 453 -2.70 9.73 -10.82
N THR A 454 -3.72 8.91 -10.87
CA THR A 454 -4.68 8.68 -9.78
C THR A 454 -4.45 7.30 -9.19
N VAL A 455 -4.89 7.08 -7.95
CA VAL A 455 -4.80 5.75 -7.30
C VAL A 455 -5.54 4.68 -8.11
N ALA A 456 -6.66 5.02 -8.74
CA ALA A 456 -7.42 4.13 -9.60
C ALA A 456 -6.65 3.63 -10.84
N GLU A 457 -5.62 4.37 -11.27
CA GLU A 457 -4.79 3.98 -12.40
C GLU A 457 -3.71 2.96 -12.04
N TYR A 458 -3.30 2.89 -10.78
CA TYR A 458 -2.17 2.04 -10.36
C TYR A 458 -2.28 0.61 -10.88
N GLY A 459 -3.41 -0.04 -10.66
CA GLY A 459 -3.66 -1.41 -11.11
C GLY A 459 -3.74 -1.59 -12.63
N GLN A 460 -3.91 -0.52 -13.39
CA GLN A 460 -4.06 -0.56 -14.86
C GLN A 460 -2.72 -0.39 -15.58
N LEU A 461 -1.69 0.11 -14.89
CA LEU A 461 -0.35 0.28 -15.46
C LEU A 461 0.36 -1.08 -15.52
N GLU A 462 1.14 -1.33 -16.58
CA GLU A 462 1.98 -2.54 -16.67
C GLU A 462 3.26 -2.42 -15.86
N GLU A 463 3.81 -1.20 -15.78
CA GLU A 463 5.03 -0.90 -15.04
C GLU A 463 4.80 -1.05 -13.54
N SER A 464 5.61 -1.88 -12.87
CA SER A 464 5.58 -2.05 -11.41
C SER A 464 6.49 -1.06 -10.70
N PHE A 465 7.64 -0.74 -11.29
CA PHE A 465 8.57 0.25 -10.78
C PHE A 465 9.41 0.84 -11.94
N SER A 466 9.56 2.14 -11.99
CA SER A 466 10.25 2.82 -13.11
C SER A 466 11.70 2.38 -13.26
N PRO A 467 12.14 1.97 -14.47
CA PRO A 467 13.56 1.71 -14.75
C PRO A 467 14.46 2.91 -14.46
N GLU A 468 13.98 4.14 -14.70
CA GLU A 468 14.74 5.35 -14.39
C GLU A 468 15.00 5.47 -12.87
N ALA A 469 13.99 5.18 -12.03
CA ALA A 469 14.17 5.21 -10.59
C ALA A 469 15.10 4.10 -10.09
N LEU A 470 15.03 2.90 -10.70
CA LEU A 470 15.98 1.81 -10.43
C LEU A 470 17.42 2.20 -10.76
N GLU A 471 17.66 2.82 -11.92
CA GLU A 471 18.98 3.29 -12.33
C GLU A 471 19.53 4.34 -11.38
N VAL A 472 18.71 5.33 -11.01
CA VAL A 472 19.12 6.36 -10.03
C VAL A 472 19.55 5.75 -8.70
N MET A 473 18.78 4.79 -8.18
CA MET A 473 19.13 4.08 -6.95
C MET A 473 20.43 3.29 -7.11
N GLY A 474 20.52 2.47 -8.16
CA GLY A 474 21.66 1.60 -8.39
C GLY A 474 22.96 2.38 -8.62
N ASP A 475 22.94 3.44 -9.42
CA ASP A 475 24.10 4.28 -9.68
C ASP A 475 24.55 5.04 -8.43
N TRP A 476 23.59 5.52 -7.64
CA TRP A 476 23.91 6.18 -6.38
C TRP A 476 24.54 5.18 -5.38
N MET A 477 24.01 3.97 -5.28
CA MET A 477 24.56 2.89 -4.44
C MET A 477 25.96 2.49 -4.89
N ASP A 478 26.20 2.28 -6.20
CA ASP A 478 27.53 1.94 -6.72
C ASP A 478 28.56 3.00 -6.40
N LYS A 479 28.18 4.28 -6.45
CA LYS A 479 29.06 5.41 -6.13
C LYS A 479 29.36 5.56 -4.63
N ASN A 480 28.39 5.28 -3.77
CA ASN A 480 28.48 5.64 -2.35
C ASN A 480 28.69 4.42 -1.42
N VAL A 481 28.43 3.19 -1.88
CA VAL A 481 28.44 1.98 -1.05
C VAL A 481 29.54 0.96 -1.46
N LYS A 482 29.82 0.80 -2.76
CA LYS A 482 30.79 -0.19 -3.25
C LYS A 482 32.26 0.19 -3.10
N ARG A 483 32.56 1.42 -2.71
CA ARG A 483 33.95 1.92 -2.57
C ARG A 483 34.57 1.55 -1.25
#